data_23781d6b913fcaeacfe5bb5e9f0db436
#
_entry.id   23781d6b913fcaeacfe5bb5e9f0db436
#
_cell.length_a   1.000
_cell.length_b   1.000
_cell.length_c   1.000
_cell.angle_alpha   90.00
_cell.angle_beta   90.00
_cell.angle_gamma   90.00
#
_symmetry.space_group_name_H-M   'P 1'
#
loop_
_entity.id
_entity.type
_entity.pdbx_description
1 polymer ?
#
loop_
_entity_poly.entity_id
_entity_poly.type
_entity_poly.pdbx_seq_one_letter_code
_entity_poly.pdbx_strand_id
1 'polypeptide(L)'
;MRARPLATLVTSGDKGLNANHIPVQTLNEPAPLGSIRGHIARANPLWRDYAQGSEALAIFQGPHIYISPSLYPSKAQTGEVVPTWDYAVVHARGVMRFIDDPEWLRSFVTGLTAAHEASRAQPWKIDDAPREYIDKMLRLIVGFEFSILSLTGKWKVSQNRPLADQQGVVQGLQGASDADSHEIAAMLAARGR
;
A
#
# COMPACT_ATOMS: atom_id res chain seq x y z
N MET A 1 5.08 1.32 -2.15
CA MET A 1 4.63 0.07 -1.52
C MET A 1 5.19 -0.08 -0.10
N ARG A 2 6.52 -0.08 0.12
CA ARG A 2 7.11 -0.29 1.47
C ARG A 2 6.63 0.69 2.55
N ALA A 3 6.47 1.96 2.20
CA ALA A 3 5.99 2.98 3.15
C ALA A 3 4.48 2.86 3.48
N ARG A 4 3.74 2.10 2.71
CA ARG A 4 2.28 1.88 2.87
C ARG A 4 1.99 0.37 2.75
N PRO A 5 2.35 -0.43 3.76
CA PRO A 5 2.33 -1.90 3.67
C PRO A 5 0.92 -2.51 3.75
N LEU A 6 -0.12 -1.77 4.10
CA LEU A 6 -1.50 -2.26 4.08
C LEU A 6 -2.04 -2.22 2.65
N ALA A 7 -2.00 -3.36 1.97
CA ALA A 7 -2.49 -3.49 0.59
C ALA A 7 -3.97 -3.86 0.55
N THR A 8 -4.69 -3.33 -0.45
CA THR A 8 -6.00 -3.88 -0.86
C THR A 8 -5.76 -4.94 -1.91
N LEU A 9 -5.97 -6.21 -1.55
CA LEU A 9 -5.83 -7.35 -2.44
C LEU A 9 -7.19 -7.68 -3.06
N VAL A 10 -7.30 -7.53 -4.37
CA VAL A 10 -8.50 -7.85 -5.15
C VAL A 10 -8.26 -9.13 -5.91
N THR A 11 -9.18 -10.07 -5.76
CA THR A 11 -9.18 -11.37 -6.43
C THR A 11 -10.53 -11.64 -7.09
N SER A 12 -10.54 -12.52 -8.07
CA SER A 12 -11.76 -13.05 -8.68
C SER A 12 -11.88 -14.53 -8.37
N GLY A 13 -13.08 -14.97 -8.06
CA GLY A 13 -13.44 -16.38 -7.83
C GLY A 13 -14.84 -16.65 -8.31
N ASP A 14 -15.35 -17.84 -8.06
CA ASP A 14 -16.69 -18.29 -8.50
C ASP A 14 -17.84 -17.41 -7.99
N LYS A 15 -17.62 -16.74 -6.87
CA LYS A 15 -18.59 -15.80 -6.26
C LYS A 15 -18.40 -14.34 -6.72
N GLY A 16 -17.54 -14.10 -7.72
CA GLY A 16 -17.21 -12.77 -8.23
C GLY A 16 -15.97 -12.15 -7.59
N LEU A 17 -15.91 -10.83 -7.59
CA LEU A 17 -14.77 -10.09 -7.03
C LEU A 17 -14.80 -10.08 -5.50
N ASN A 18 -13.64 -10.25 -4.91
CA ASN A 18 -13.42 -10.15 -3.47
C ASN A 18 -12.26 -9.19 -3.18
N ALA A 19 -12.38 -8.38 -2.14
CA ALA A 19 -11.34 -7.44 -1.70
C ALA A 19 -10.99 -7.68 -0.23
N ASN A 20 -9.70 -7.79 0.06
CA ASN A 20 -9.16 -7.97 1.40
C ASN A 20 -8.11 -6.88 1.68
N HIS A 21 -8.07 -6.36 2.91
CA HIS A 21 -7.03 -5.43 3.34
C HIS A 21 -6.02 -6.20 4.18
N ILE A 22 -4.81 -6.33 3.69
CA ILE A 22 -3.82 -7.24 4.25
C ILE A 22 -2.48 -6.51 4.43
N PRO A 23 -1.90 -6.50 5.64
CA PRO A 23 -0.52 -6.07 5.83
C PRO A 23 0.44 -7.02 5.09
N VAL A 24 1.34 -6.46 4.31
CA VAL A 24 2.24 -7.23 3.46
C VAL A 24 3.69 -6.76 3.56
N GLN A 25 4.60 -7.65 3.25
CA GLN A 25 6.01 -7.37 3.04
C GLN A 25 6.34 -7.43 1.55
N THR A 26 7.01 -6.40 1.03
CA THR A 26 7.49 -6.39 -0.35
C THR A 26 8.95 -6.81 -0.40
N LEU A 27 9.28 -7.72 -1.32
CA LEU A 27 10.62 -8.24 -1.55
C LEU A 27 11.11 -7.82 -2.95
N ASN A 28 12.43 -7.66 -3.11
CA ASN A 28 13.01 -7.35 -4.41
C ASN A 28 13.18 -8.58 -5.30
N GLU A 29 13.05 -9.76 -4.72
CA GLU A 29 13.18 -11.04 -5.43
C GLU A 29 11.81 -11.73 -5.59
N PRO A 30 11.65 -12.49 -6.67
CA PRO A 30 12.59 -12.59 -7.81
C PRO A 30 12.61 -11.33 -8.68
N ALA A 31 13.78 -11.04 -9.26
CA ALA A 31 13.93 -9.94 -10.21
C ALA A 31 13.08 -10.18 -11.49
N PRO A 32 12.66 -9.11 -12.23
CA PRO A 32 12.95 -7.70 -11.97
C PRO A 32 11.94 -6.99 -11.07
N LEU A 33 10.76 -7.56 -10.81
CA LEU A 33 9.64 -6.86 -10.14
C LEU A 33 9.49 -7.22 -8.67
N GLY A 34 10.09 -8.34 -8.24
CA GLY A 34 9.98 -8.81 -6.87
C GLY A 34 8.67 -9.53 -6.57
N SER A 35 8.39 -9.66 -5.27
CA SER A 35 7.21 -10.34 -4.77
C SER A 35 6.63 -9.65 -3.53
N ILE A 36 5.44 -10.08 -3.16
CA ILE A 36 4.74 -9.65 -1.96
C ILE A 36 4.45 -10.88 -1.11
N ARG A 37 4.69 -10.80 0.18
CA ARG A 37 4.32 -11.84 1.16
C ARG A 37 3.31 -11.28 2.14
N GLY A 38 2.37 -12.13 2.56
CA GLY A 38 1.38 -11.79 3.56
C GLY A 38 0.80 -13.04 4.21
N HIS A 39 -0.13 -12.83 5.13
CA HIS A 39 -0.94 -13.91 5.68
C HIS A 39 -2.38 -13.44 5.85
N ILE A 40 -3.29 -14.38 5.88
CA ILE A 40 -4.72 -14.17 6.15
C ILE A 40 -5.16 -15.10 7.26
N ALA A 41 -6.28 -14.77 7.91
CA ALA A 41 -6.91 -15.70 8.83
C ALA A 41 -7.30 -16.99 8.08
N ARG A 42 -7.08 -18.15 8.68
CA ARG A 42 -7.48 -19.44 8.11
C ARG A 42 -8.99 -19.54 7.86
N ALA A 43 -9.78 -18.78 8.64
CA ALA A 43 -11.22 -18.66 8.45
C ALA A 43 -11.63 -17.82 7.22
N ASN A 44 -10.70 -17.00 6.67
CA ASN A 44 -10.97 -16.24 5.46
C ASN A 44 -11.11 -17.21 4.27
N PRO A 45 -12.20 -17.18 3.51
CA PRO A 45 -12.42 -18.13 2.41
C PRO A 45 -11.47 -17.92 1.22
N LEU A 46 -10.80 -16.76 1.14
CA LEU A 46 -9.94 -16.39 0.01
C LEU A 46 -9.00 -17.51 -0.42
N TRP A 47 -8.29 -18.18 0.51
CA TRP A 47 -7.29 -19.19 0.18
C TRP A 47 -7.87 -20.50 -0.38
N ARG A 48 -9.20 -20.70 -0.24
CA ARG A 48 -9.93 -21.83 -0.82
C ARG A 48 -10.64 -21.46 -2.13
N ASP A 49 -11.16 -20.22 -2.18
CA ASP A 49 -11.96 -19.72 -3.31
C ASP A 49 -11.10 -19.16 -4.45
N TYR A 50 -9.82 -18.87 -4.18
CA TYR A 50 -8.90 -18.37 -5.21
C TYR A 50 -8.49 -19.50 -6.16
N ALA A 51 -8.83 -19.34 -7.44
CA ALA A 51 -8.39 -20.28 -8.46
C ALA A 51 -6.88 -20.14 -8.67
N GLN A 52 -6.14 -21.22 -8.39
CA GLN A 52 -4.68 -21.23 -8.48
C GLN A 52 -4.21 -20.82 -9.88
N GLY A 53 -3.29 -19.85 -9.94
CA GLY A 53 -2.79 -19.30 -11.19
C GLY A 53 -3.64 -18.17 -11.79
N SER A 54 -4.79 -17.82 -11.18
CA SER A 54 -5.54 -16.65 -11.58
C SER A 54 -4.79 -15.36 -11.25
N GLU A 55 -4.99 -14.32 -12.04
CA GLU A 55 -4.45 -13.00 -11.73
C GLU A 55 -5.19 -12.36 -10.55
N ALA A 56 -4.42 -11.65 -9.75
CA ALA A 56 -4.91 -10.82 -8.66
C ALA A 56 -4.29 -9.42 -8.75
N LEU A 57 -4.91 -8.46 -8.08
CA LEU A 57 -4.47 -7.07 -8.04
C LEU A 57 -4.23 -6.64 -6.59
N ALA A 58 -2.99 -6.26 -6.28
CA ALA A 58 -2.66 -5.61 -5.01
C ALA A 58 -2.55 -4.10 -5.23
N ILE A 59 -3.37 -3.32 -4.52
CA ILE A 59 -3.45 -1.86 -4.60
C ILE A 59 -2.80 -1.29 -3.34
N PHE A 60 -1.81 -0.43 -3.53
CA PHE A 60 -1.13 0.32 -2.47
C PHE A 60 -1.53 1.78 -2.57
N GLN A 61 -2.46 2.20 -1.71
CA GLN A 61 -2.90 3.58 -1.65
C GLN A 61 -1.83 4.43 -0.97
N GLY A 62 -1.37 5.45 -1.69
CA GLY A 62 -0.49 6.51 -1.17
C GLY A 62 -1.27 7.70 -0.62
N PRO A 63 -0.60 8.85 -0.43
CA PRO A 63 -1.27 10.06 0.01
C PRO A 63 -2.32 10.51 -1.01
N HIS A 64 -3.39 11.14 -0.52
CA HIS A 64 -4.47 11.65 -1.36
C HIS A 64 -5.16 12.82 -0.68
N ILE A 65 -5.45 13.88 -1.44
CA ILE A 65 -6.05 15.10 -0.90
C ILE A 65 -6.95 15.78 -1.93
N TYR A 66 -8.00 16.42 -1.45
CA TYR A 66 -8.82 17.32 -2.24
C TYR A 66 -8.08 18.64 -2.45
N ILE A 67 -8.00 19.09 -3.71
CA ILE A 67 -7.40 20.37 -4.08
C ILE A 67 -8.50 21.38 -4.39
N SER A 68 -8.64 22.36 -3.50
CA SER A 68 -9.57 23.46 -3.69
C SER A 68 -9.07 24.44 -4.76
N PRO A 69 -9.94 24.99 -5.62
CA PRO A 69 -9.60 26.09 -6.51
C PRO A 69 -9.07 27.34 -5.79
N SER A 70 -9.31 27.48 -4.48
CA SER A 70 -8.77 28.59 -3.69
C SER A 70 -7.24 28.58 -3.60
N LEU A 71 -6.61 27.44 -3.88
CA LEU A 71 -5.15 27.29 -3.91
C LEU A 71 -4.53 27.75 -5.24
N TYR A 72 -5.32 28.06 -6.26
CA TYR A 72 -4.83 28.48 -7.57
C TYR A 72 -4.83 30.00 -7.71
N PRO A 73 -3.67 30.68 -7.85
CA PRO A 73 -3.60 32.10 -8.18
C PRO A 73 -4.32 32.47 -9.48
N SER A 74 -4.36 31.58 -10.48
CA SER A 74 -5.07 31.79 -11.74
C SER A 74 -6.57 31.98 -11.55
N LYS A 75 -7.18 31.56 -10.44
CA LYS A 75 -8.57 31.80 -10.10
C LYS A 75 -8.93 33.29 -10.09
N ALA A 76 -8.04 34.13 -9.58
CA ALA A 76 -8.27 35.57 -9.52
C ALA A 76 -8.16 36.24 -10.90
N GLN A 77 -7.50 35.59 -11.87
CA GLN A 77 -7.24 36.13 -13.20
C GLN A 77 -8.35 35.78 -14.20
N THR A 78 -8.77 34.53 -14.23
CA THR A 78 -9.69 34.01 -15.24
C THR A 78 -10.98 33.42 -14.66
N GLY A 79 -10.94 32.95 -13.40
CA GLY A 79 -12.03 32.17 -12.82
C GLY A 79 -12.18 30.76 -13.41
N GLU A 80 -11.41 30.39 -14.44
CA GLU A 80 -11.51 29.11 -15.17
C GLU A 80 -10.76 27.99 -14.45
N VAL A 81 -11.17 27.70 -13.21
CA VAL A 81 -10.59 26.65 -12.37
C VAL A 81 -11.66 25.77 -11.76
N VAL A 82 -11.32 24.49 -11.58
CA VAL A 82 -12.20 23.50 -10.96
C VAL A 82 -11.43 22.74 -9.88
N PRO A 83 -12.14 22.20 -8.87
CA PRO A 83 -11.52 21.34 -7.86
C PRO A 83 -11.06 20.01 -8.46
N THR A 84 -10.14 19.37 -7.77
CA THR A 84 -9.68 18.03 -8.14
C THR A 84 -9.21 17.25 -6.90
N TRP A 85 -8.84 15.98 -7.10
CA TRP A 85 -8.08 15.19 -6.15
C TRP A 85 -6.67 14.99 -6.66
N ASP A 86 -5.69 15.20 -5.80
CA ASP A 86 -4.33 14.76 -6.01
C ASP A 86 -4.10 13.48 -5.20
N TYR A 87 -3.35 12.54 -5.76
CA TYR A 87 -3.12 11.23 -5.15
C TYR A 87 -1.92 10.50 -5.76
N ALA A 88 -1.39 9.55 -5.01
CA ALA A 88 -0.46 8.54 -5.49
C ALA A 88 -1.03 7.14 -5.24
N VAL A 89 -0.82 6.22 -6.17
CA VAL A 89 -1.23 4.82 -6.03
C VAL A 89 -0.30 3.91 -6.81
N VAL A 90 -0.07 2.70 -6.30
CA VAL A 90 0.62 1.63 -7.02
C VAL A 90 -0.30 0.43 -7.15
N HIS A 91 -0.42 -0.07 -8.36
CA HIS A 91 -1.10 -1.31 -8.70
C HIS A 91 -0.06 -2.37 -9.04
N ALA A 92 -0.04 -3.47 -8.31
CA ALA A 92 0.74 -4.66 -8.61
C ALA A 92 -0.21 -5.75 -9.11
N ARG A 93 -0.08 -6.17 -10.37
CA ARG A 93 -0.76 -7.34 -10.92
C ARG A 93 0.16 -8.54 -10.77
N GLY A 94 -0.43 -9.69 -10.44
CA GLY A 94 0.36 -10.88 -10.24
C GLY A 94 -0.49 -12.10 -9.94
N VAL A 95 0.18 -13.19 -9.54
CA VAL A 95 -0.45 -14.45 -9.17
C VAL A 95 -0.06 -14.82 -7.76
N MET A 96 -0.98 -15.44 -7.01
CA MET A 96 -0.73 -15.87 -5.65
C MET A 96 -0.52 -17.36 -5.55
N ARG A 97 0.29 -17.72 -4.54
CA ARG A 97 0.47 -19.07 -4.04
C ARG A 97 0.25 -19.04 -2.53
N PHE A 98 -0.67 -19.87 -2.04
CA PHE A 98 -0.88 -20.01 -0.60
C PHE A 98 0.12 -20.99 0.01
N ILE A 99 0.49 -20.74 1.27
CA ILE A 99 1.53 -21.49 1.99
C ILE A 99 0.96 -21.84 3.36
N ASP A 100 0.74 -23.14 3.58
CA ASP A 100 0.29 -23.69 4.86
C ASP A 100 1.43 -24.48 5.51
N ASP A 101 2.54 -23.79 5.77
CA ASP A 101 3.74 -24.31 6.38
C ASP A 101 4.06 -23.56 7.68
N PRO A 102 4.08 -24.22 8.83
CA PRO A 102 4.29 -23.58 10.13
C PRO A 102 5.67 -22.91 10.28
N GLU A 103 6.73 -23.46 9.67
CA GLU A 103 8.08 -22.88 9.76
C GLU A 103 8.18 -21.62 8.89
N TRP A 104 7.64 -21.69 7.67
CA TRP A 104 7.53 -20.51 6.81
C TRP A 104 6.71 -19.39 7.47
N LEU A 105 5.55 -19.73 8.04
CA LEU A 105 4.68 -18.77 8.74
C LEU A 105 5.40 -18.13 9.92
N ARG A 106 6.09 -18.92 10.75
CA ARG A 106 6.87 -18.39 11.87
C ARG A 106 7.95 -17.43 11.41
N SER A 107 8.74 -17.83 10.41
CA SER A 107 9.78 -16.97 9.82
C SER A 107 9.21 -15.67 9.26
N PHE A 108 8.11 -15.77 8.51
CA PHE A 108 7.44 -14.62 7.92
C PHE A 108 6.92 -13.64 8.98
N VAL A 109 6.15 -14.11 9.98
CA VAL A 109 5.58 -13.20 11.00
C VAL A 109 6.68 -12.63 11.90
N THR A 110 7.78 -13.35 12.15
CA THR A 110 8.95 -12.82 12.85
C THR A 110 9.55 -11.64 12.10
N GLY A 111 9.79 -11.80 10.79
CA GLY A 111 10.34 -10.72 9.95
C GLY A 111 9.38 -9.54 9.80
N LEU A 112 8.09 -9.79 9.63
CA LEU A 112 7.06 -8.75 9.53
C LEU A 112 6.97 -7.94 10.84
N THR A 113 6.94 -8.62 11.98
CA THR A 113 6.92 -8.00 13.31
C THR A 113 8.17 -7.15 13.52
N ALA A 114 9.35 -7.70 13.26
CA ALA A 114 10.62 -6.99 13.41
C ALA A 114 10.65 -5.70 12.57
N ALA A 115 10.13 -5.74 11.34
CA ALA A 115 10.06 -4.57 10.47
C ALA A 115 9.13 -3.47 11.02
N HIS A 116 7.98 -3.85 11.60
CA HIS A 116 7.03 -2.89 12.17
C HIS A 116 7.44 -2.36 13.54
N GLU A 117 8.18 -3.14 14.32
CA GLU A 117 8.65 -2.76 15.64
C GLU A 117 9.99 -2.00 15.63
N ALA A 118 10.69 -1.97 14.49
CA ALA A 118 12.06 -1.44 14.38
C ALA A 118 12.25 -0.01 14.89
N SER A 119 11.21 0.83 14.85
CA SER A 119 11.27 2.22 15.30
C SER A 119 10.91 2.43 16.78
N ARG A 120 10.51 1.37 17.48
CA ARG A 120 10.12 1.47 18.90
C ARG A 120 11.33 1.40 19.82
N ALA A 121 11.27 2.12 20.94
CA ALA A 121 12.34 2.10 21.94
C ALA A 121 12.53 0.70 22.58
N GLN A 122 11.46 -0.07 22.67
CA GLN A 122 11.46 -1.46 23.14
C GLN A 122 10.66 -2.30 22.13
N PRO A 123 11.29 -2.80 21.04
CA PRO A 123 10.62 -3.58 20.02
C PRO A 123 10.09 -4.90 20.60
N TRP A 124 8.81 -5.19 20.38
CA TRP A 124 8.24 -6.49 20.70
C TRP A 124 8.76 -7.56 19.74
N LYS A 125 9.07 -8.74 20.27
CA LYS A 125 9.54 -9.89 19.50
C LYS A 125 8.59 -11.06 19.68
N ILE A 126 8.53 -11.94 18.68
CA ILE A 126 7.67 -13.12 18.74
C ILE A 126 7.99 -14.02 19.94
N ASP A 127 9.26 -14.04 20.38
CA ASP A 127 9.73 -14.84 21.50
C ASP A 127 9.42 -14.22 22.88
N ASP A 128 8.87 -13.00 22.93
CA ASP A 128 8.35 -12.40 24.16
C ASP A 128 7.03 -13.06 24.60
N ALA A 129 6.34 -13.75 23.68
CA ALA A 129 5.14 -14.52 23.99
C ALA A 129 5.48 -16.02 24.20
N PRO A 130 4.69 -16.76 25.02
CA PRO A 130 4.89 -18.20 25.21
C PRO A 130 4.85 -18.94 23.86
N ARG A 131 5.81 -19.85 23.65
CA ARG A 131 5.95 -20.59 22.39
C ARG A 131 4.67 -21.33 21.99
N GLU A 132 4.01 -21.98 22.94
CA GLU A 132 2.78 -22.73 22.70
C GLU A 132 1.62 -21.80 22.23
N TYR A 133 1.59 -20.58 22.77
CA TYR A 133 0.62 -19.57 22.34
C TYR A 133 0.88 -19.16 20.89
N ILE A 134 2.13 -18.88 20.54
CA ILE A 134 2.51 -18.54 19.15
C ILE A 134 2.18 -19.70 18.20
N ASP A 135 2.52 -20.95 18.57
CA ASP A 135 2.20 -22.12 17.75
C ASP A 135 0.69 -22.29 17.54
N LYS A 136 -0.12 -21.95 18.56
CA LYS A 136 -1.58 -21.91 18.42
C LYS A 136 -2.02 -20.82 17.44
N MET A 137 -1.45 -19.60 17.53
CA MET A 137 -1.80 -18.50 16.64
C MET A 137 -1.40 -18.77 15.18
N LEU A 138 -0.23 -19.38 14.95
CA LEU A 138 0.21 -19.76 13.60
C LEU A 138 -0.74 -20.73 12.92
N ARG A 139 -1.38 -21.64 13.67
CA ARG A 139 -2.39 -22.56 13.13
C ARG A 139 -3.68 -21.85 12.66
N LEU A 140 -3.92 -20.62 13.10
CA LEU A 140 -5.11 -19.82 12.72
C LEU A 140 -4.90 -18.95 11.49
N ILE A 141 -3.74 -19.00 10.86
CA ILE A 141 -3.41 -18.22 9.67
C ILE A 141 -2.94 -19.12 8.53
N VAL A 142 -2.97 -18.55 7.32
CA VAL A 142 -2.41 -19.13 6.09
C VAL A 142 -1.56 -18.04 5.42
N GLY A 143 -0.34 -18.37 5.06
CA GLY A 143 0.56 -17.49 4.33
C GLY A 143 0.26 -17.44 2.84
N PHE A 144 0.78 -16.42 2.18
CA PHE A 144 0.82 -16.37 0.73
C PHE A 144 2.06 -15.64 0.22
N GLU A 145 2.46 -16.02 -0.96
CA GLU A 145 3.35 -15.26 -1.84
C GLU A 145 2.60 -14.79 -3.07
N PHE A 146 2.82 -13.54 -3.45
CA PHE A 146 2.27 -12.92 -4.63
C PHE A 146 3.44 -12.55 -5.54
N SER A 147 3.58 -13.28 -6.66
CA SER A 147 4.59 -13.00 -7.68
C SER A 147 4.11 -11.84 -8.55
N ILE A 148 4.87 -10.75 -8.59
CA ILE A 148 4.49 -9.55 -9.35
C ILE A 148 4.78 -9.77 -10.83
N LEU A 149 3.76 -9.65 -11.67
CA LEU A 149 3.85 -9.72 -13.14
C LEU A 149 3.95 -8.34 -13.77
N SER A 150 3.31 -7.33 -13.18
CA SER A 150 3.43 -5.94 -13.63
C SER A 150 3.19 -4.96 -12.50
N LEU A 151 3.82 -3.78 -12.61
CA LEU A 151 3.63 -2.64 -11.70
C LEU A 151 3.17 -1.43 -12.50
N THR A 152 2.14 -0.76 -12.03
CA THR A 152 1.68 0.53 -12.54
C THR A 152 1.60 1.53 -11.40
N GLY A 153 2.41 2.59 -11.45
CA GLY A 153 2.33 3.71 -10.54
C GLY A 153 1.58 4.87 -11.18
N LYS A 154 0.72 5.54 -10.41
CA LYS A 154 0.09 6.79 -10.84
C LYS A 154 0.28 7.85 -9.78
N TRP A 155 0.84 8.98 -10.22
CA TRP A 155 0.93 10.21 -9.47
C TRP A 155 0.16 11.29 -10.19
N LYS A 156 -0.91 11.74 -9.60
CA LYS A 156 -1.67 12.91 -10.01
C LYS A 156 -1.50 13.94 -8.89
N VAL A 157 -0.62 14.90 -9.11
CA VAL A 157 -0.17 15.87 -8.10
C VAL A 157 -0.16 17.30 -8.68
N SER A 158 -1.18 17.66 -9.45
CA SER A 158 -1.32 18.98 -10.09
C SER A 158 -0.15 19.36 -11.03
N GLN A 159 0.66 18.38 -11.48
CA GLN A 159 1.89 18.58 -12.26
C GLN A 159 1.66 19.15 -13.66
N ASN A 160 0.45 19.17 -14.15
CA ASN A 160 0.05 19.73 -15.44
C ASN A 160 -0.55 21.14 -15.34
N ARG A 161 -0.58 21.71 -14.14
CA ARG A 161 -1.03 23.10 -13.92
C ARG A 161 0.08 24.11 -14.24
N PRO A 162 -0.26 25.39 -14.51
CA PRO A 162 0.73 26.46 -14.56
C PRO A 162 1.61 26.52 -13.31
N LEU A 163 2.85 26.92 -13.43
CA LEU A 163 3.81 26.95 -12.32
C LEU A 163 3.29 27.75 -11.10
N ALA A 164 2.65 28.87 -11.33
CA ALA A 164 2.06 29.68 -10.26
C ALA A 164 1.00 28.89 -9.47
N ASP A 165 0.15 28.11 -10.15
CA ASP A 165 -0.86 27.28 -9.48
C ASP A 165 -0.21 26.11 -8.72
N GLN A 166 0.84 25.49 -9.29
CA GLN A 166 1.61 24.48 -8.58
C GLN A 166 2.21 25.02 -7.27
N GLN A 167 2.80 26.22 -7.33
CA GLN A 167 3.35 26.90 -6.15
C GLN A 167 2.27 27.22 -5.11
N GLY A 168 1.10 27.70 -5.56
CA GLY A 168 -0.05 27.96 -4.69
C GLY A 168 -0.55 26.69 -3.99
N VAL A 169 -0.62 25.55 -4.70
CA VAL A 169 -0.96 24.25 -4.13
C VAL A 169 0.09 23.83 -3.08
N VAL A 170 1.38 23.89 -3.40
CA VAL A 170 2.45 23.53 -2.47
C VAL A 170 2.35 24.37 -1.18
N GLN A 171 2.23 25.68 -1.31
CA GLN A 171 2.14 26.59 -0.17
C GLN A 171 0.89 26.31 0.68
N GLY A 172 -0.27 26.12 0.05
CA GLY A 172 -1.51 25.84 0.76
C GLY A 172 -1.48 24.50 1.50
N LEU A 173 -0.93 23.46 0.88
CA LEU A 173 -0.82 22.13 1.51
C LEU A 173 0.26 22.09 2.60
N GLN A 174 1.33 22.86 2.51
CA GLN A 174 2.33 22.98 3.57
C GLN A 174 1.77 23.62 4.84
N GLY A 175 0.75 24.47 4.71
CA GLY A 175 0.03 25.08 5.83
C GLY A 175 -1.03 24.18 6.48
N ALA A 176 -1.34 23.02 5.90
CA ALA A 176 -2.28 22.06 6.45
C ALA A 176 -1.68 21.26 7.62
N SER A 177 -2.52 20.63 8.46
CA SER A 177 -2.06 19.86 9.61
C SER A 177 -1.96 18.35 9.34
N ASP A 178 -2.46 17.86 8.21
CA ASP A 178 -2.49 16.43 7.91
C ASP A 178 -1.27 15.98 7.11
N ALA A 179 -0.89 14.71 7.29
CA ALA A 179 0.29 14.12 6.67
C ALA A 179 0.18 13.98 5.14
N ASP A 180 -1.01 13.66 4.63
CA ASP A 180 -1.24 13.47 3.19
C ASP A 180 -1.03 14.78 2.40
N SER A 181 -1.44 15.93 2.99
CA SER A 181 -1.17 17.27 2.44
C SER A 181 0.34 17.51 2.30
N HIS A 182 1.10 17.25 3.35
CA HIS A 182 2.55 17.44 3.34
C HIS A 182 3.25 16.51 2.36
N GLU A 183 2.83 15.24 2.27
CA GLU A 183 3.41 14.30 1.31
C GLU A 183 3.12 14.72 -0.14
N ILE A 184 1.88 15.13 -0.49
CA ILE A 184 1.53 15.62 -1.82
C ILE A 184 2.31 16.90 -2.16
N ALA A 185 2.42 17.85 -1.23
CA ALA A 185 3.23 19.06 -1.42
C ALA A 185 4.70 18.72 -1.75
N ALA A 186 5.29 17.78 -1.00
CA ALA A 186 6.66 17.32 -1.21
C ALA A 186 6.83 16.64 -2.60
N MET A 187 5.87 15.80 -3.00
CA MET A 187 5.88 15.11 -4.30
C MET A 187 5.79 16.10 -5.46
N LEU A 188 4.96 17.14 -5.35
CA LEU A 188 4.84 18.18 -6.38
C LEU A 188 6.11 19.03 -6.45
N ALA A 189 6.64 19.48 -5.30
CA ALA A 189 7.87 20.27 -5.22
C ALA A 189 9.11 19.55 -5.78
N ALA A 190 9.21 18.22 -5.59
CA ALA A 190 10.34 17.42 -6.09
C ALA A 190 10.38 17.32 -7.63
N ARG A 191 9.26 17.57 -8.33
CA ARG A 191 9.20 17.54 -9.80
C ARG A 191 9.62 18.85 -10.48
N GLY A 192 9.63 19.93 -9.74
CA GLY A 192 10.05 21.25 -10.26
C GLY A 192 11.57 21.46 -10.26
N ARG A 193 12.33 20.41 -9.94
CA ARG A 193 13.79 20.38 -10.01
C ARG A 193 14.22 19.47 -11.14
#